data_24d6614429f33bbab76a9db09c4d96cd
#
_entry.id   24d6614429f33bbab76a9db09c4d96cd
#
_cell.length_a   1.000
_cell.length_b   1.000
_cell.length_c   1.000
_cell.angle_alpha   90.00
_cell.angle_beta   90.00
_cell.angle_gamma   90.00
#
_symmetry.space_group_name_H-M   'P 1'
#
loop_
_entity.id
_entity.type
_entity.pdbx_description
1 polymer ?
#
loop_
_entity_poly.entity_id
_entity_poly.type
_entity_poly.pdbx_seq_one_letter_code
_entity_poly.pdbx_strand_id
1 'polypeptide(L)'
;MCGIHGIYRLDGKAVAPEMLSAMGDVTRHRGPDDEGMHIDASCGIAMRRLSIIDLAGGHQPLSNIDETLWVVCNGEIYNFRELRAELEAKGYRFKTGSDSEVLLHLYDAEGDDFVHRLNGMFEDRKSVV
;
A
#
# COMPACT_ATOMS: atom_id res chain seq x y z
N MET A 1 -3.06 0.41 15.63
CA MET A 1 -3.03 -0.41 14.39
C MET A 1 -3.77 0.34 13.30
N CYS A 2 -3.17 0.45 12.14
CA CYS A 2 -3.78 1.13 10.98
C CYS A 2 -5.05 0.43 10.48
N GLY A 3 -5.84 1.11 9.67
CA GLY A 3 -6.99 0.55 8.96
C GLY A 3 -6.82 0.70 7.47
N ILE A 4 -6.89 -0.38 6.72
CA ILE A 4 -6.89 -0.37 5.25
C ILE A 4 -8.29 -0.70 4.75
N HIS A 5 -8.68 -0.07 3.66
CA HIS A 5 -9.97 -0.33 3.00
C HIS A 5 -9.86 -0.03 1.51
N GLY A 6 -10.77 -0.60 0.74
CA GLY A 6 -10.78 -0.40 -0.69
C GLY A 6 -12.08 -0.85 -1.33
N ILE A 7 -12.30 -0.39 -2.55
CA ILE A 7 -13.46 -0.72 -3.37
C ILE A 7 -12.95 -1.10 -4.75
N TYR A 8 -13.43 -2.23 -5.26
CA TYR A 8 -13.29 -2.59 -6.66
C TYR A 8 -14.67 -2.82 -7.26
N ARG A 9 -14.99 -2.05 -8.30
CA ARG A 9 -16.32 -2.08 -8.94
C ARG A 9 -16.31 -2.99 -10.16
N LEU A 10 -17.01 -4.10 -10.06
CA LEU A 10 -17.14 -5.08 -11.16
C LEU A 10 -18.00 -4.56 -12.32
N ASP A 11 -18.81 -3.51 -12.08
CA ASP A 11 -19.64 -2.87 -13.12
C ASP A 11 -18.87 -1.83 -13.97
N GLY A 12 -17.56 -1.66 -13.70
CA GLY A 12 -16.68 -0.74 -14.40
C GLY A 12 -16.93 0.75 -14.14
N LYS A 13 -17.87 1.09 -13.26
CA LYS A 13 -18.12 2.50 -12.92
C LYS A 13 -17.05 3.03 -11.98
N ALA A 14 -16.84 4.35 -12.03
CA ALA A 14 -15.88 5.00 -11.14
C ALA A 14 -16.26 4.84 -9.66
N VAL A 15 -15.24 4.70 -8.82
CA VAL A 15 -15.39 4.74 -7.36
C VAL A 15 -15.61 6.19 -6.93
N ALA A 16 -16.67 6.45 -6.17
CA ALA A 16 -16.92 7.76 -5.60
C ALA A 16 -16.01 7.96 -4.36
N PRO A 17 -15.25 9.07 -4.28
CA PRO A 17 -14.38 9.36 -3.14
C PRO A 17 -15.11 9.34 -1.79
N GLU A 18 -16.37 9.79 -1.77
CA GLU A 18 -17.20 9.84 -0.57
C GLU A 18 -17.45 8.45 0.03
N MET A 19 -17.48 7.41 -0.81
CA MET A 19 -17.61 6.02 -0.34
C MET A 19 -16.38 5.58 0.44
N LEU A 20 -15.17 5.87 -0.09
CA LEU A 20 -13.91 5.56 0.60
C LEU A 20 -13.78 6.37 1.88
N SER A 21 -14.11 7.66 1.86
CA SER A 21 -14.14 8.50 3.06
C SER A 21 -15.06 7.95 4.14
N ALA A 22 -16.28 7.54 3.78
CA ALA A 22 -17.22 6.95 4.74
C ALA A 22 -16.67 5.65 5.37
N MET A 23 -16.00 4.79 4.59
CA MET A 23 -15.30 3.60 5.11
C MET A 23 -14.16 3.99 6.06
N GLY A 24 -13.40 5.03 5.71
CA GLY A 24 -12.33 5.59 6.53
C GLY A 24 -12.84 6.12 7.86
N ASP A 25 -13.97 6.79 7.88
CA ASP A 25 -14.58 7.33 9.11
C ASP A 25 -14.95 6.23 10.11
N VAL A 26 -15.45 5.10 9.64
CA VAL A 26 -15.74 3.92 10.49
C VAL A 26 -14.48 3.38 11.14
N THR A 27 -13.33 3.45 10.45
CA THR A 27 -12.04 2.93 10.94
C THR A 27 -11.15 3.99 11.58
N ARG A 28 -11.63 5.22 11.78
CA ARG A 28 -10.88 6.35 12.36
C ARG A 28 -10.25 6.02 13.72
N HIS A 29 -10.93 5.24 14.55
CA HIS A 29 -10.42 4.78 15.85
C HIS A 29 -9.17 3.91 15.76
N ARG A 30 -8.91 3.28 14.61
CA ARG A 30 -7.72 2.47 14.36
C ARG A 30 -6.52 3.29 13.90
N GLY A 31 -6.77 4.37 13.16
CA GLY A 31 -5.74 5.24 12.61
C GLY A 31 -6.19 6.71 12.62
N PRO A 32 -6.06 7.39 13.77
CA PRO A 32 -6.55 8.76 13.92
C PRO A 32 -5.63 9.82 13.32
N ASP A 33 -4.35 9.49 13.06
CA ASP A 33 -3.29 10.47 12.85
C ASP A 33 -3.17 10.94 11.40
N ASP A 34 -3.44 10.05 10.45
CA ASP A 34 -3.31 10.34 9.01
C ASP A 34 -4.30 9.52 8.19
N GLU A 35 -4.65 10.04 7.02
CA GLU A 35 -5.47 9.34 6.03
C GLU A 35 -4.97 9.62 4.62
N GLY A 36 -5.08 8.65 3.76
CA GLY A 36 -4.83 8.82 2.35
C GLY A 36 -5.68 7.89 1.50
N MET A 37 -5.93 8.30 0.27
CA MET A 37 -6.64 7.48 -0.71
C MET A 37 -6.06 7.68 -2.11
N HIS A 38 -6.21 6.65 -2.92
CA HIS A 38 -5.98 6.69 -4.35
C HIS A 38 -7.14 6.03 -5.07
N ILE A 39 -7.61 6.66 -6.14
CA ILE A 39 -8.72 6.16 -6.97
C ILE A 39 -8.25 6.15 -8.42
N ASP A 40 -8.35 4.99 -9.04
CA ASP A 40 -8.17 4.81 -10.47
C ASP A 40 -9.41 4.11 -11.04
N ALA A 41 -10.23 4.90 -11.74
CA ALA A 41 -11.48 4.45 -12.34
C ALA A 41 -12.33 3.59 -11.38
N SER A 42 -12.40 2.28 -11.61
CA SER A 42 -13.23 1.34 -10.86
C SER A 42 -12.58 0.80 -9.60
N CYS A 43 -11.33 1.17 -9.32
CA CYS A 43 -10.59 0.74 -8.14
C CYS A 43 -10.27 1.94 -7.24
N GLY A 44 -10.45 1.76 -5.95
CA GLY A 44 -10.03 2.74 -4.94
C GLY A 44 -9.45 2.03 -3.73
N ILE A 45 -8.32 2.52 -3.25
CA ILE A 45 -7.65 2.04 -2.03
C ILE A 45 -7.41 3.20 -1.09
N ALA A 46 -7.50 2.95 0.20
CA ALA A 46 -7.30 3.98 1.21
C ALA A 46 -6.79 3.40 2.52
N MET A 47 -6.19 4.27 3.34
CA MET A 47 -5.62 3.93 4.63
C MET A 47 -5.94 4.99 5.67
N ARG A 48 -6.23 4.52 6.89
CA ARG A 48 -6.16 5.27 8.13
C ARG A 48 -4.93 4.84 8.90
N ARG A 49 -4.08 5.77 9.28
CA ARG A 49 -2.77 5.49 9.88
C ARG A 49 -2.73 5.88 11.36
N LEU A 50 -2.15 4.98 12.15
CA LEU A 50 -1.63 5.28 13.46
C LEU A 50 -0.12 5.48 13.33
N SER A 51 0.34 6.72 13.47
CA SER A 51 1.74 7.09 13.29
C SER A 51 2.54 6.84 14.56
N ILE A 52 3.18 5.68 14.67
CA ILE A 52 4.04 5.34 15.81
C ILE A 52 5.51 5.63 15.47
N ILE A 53 5.92 5.45 14.23
CA ILE A 53 7.29 5.64 13.73
C ILE A 53 7.22 6.32 12.36
N ASP A 54 8.16 7.22 12.08
CA ASP A 54 8.30 7.97 10.83
C ASP A 54 7.05 8.78 10.41
N LEU A 55 6.92 9.94 11.03
CA LEU A 55 5.87 10.92 10.72
C LEU A 55 5.95 11.49 9.30
N ALA A 56 7.14 11.47 8.68
CA ALA A 56 7.39 12.15 7.41
C ALA A 56 7.38 11.23 6.18
N GLY A 57 7.70 9.94 6.32
CA GLY A 57 7.91 9.04 5.18
C GLY A 57 6.85 7.95 4.95
N GLY A 58 5.89 7.82 5.86
CA GLY A 58 4.96 6.70 5.82
C GLY A 58 3.55 7.03 5.37
N HIS A 59 3.31 8.18 4.71
CA HIS A 59 2.00 8.47 4.12
C HIS A 59 1.65 7.44 3.04
N GLN A 60 0.47 6.84 3.15
CA GLN A 60 -0.03 5.86 2.20
C GLN A 60 -1.37 6.31 1.62
N PRO A 61 -1.73 5.89 0.40
CA PRO A 61 -1.08 4.87 -0.45
C PRO A 61 0.28 5.31 -1.02
N LEU A 62 1.22 4.35 -1.11
CA LEU A 62 2.51 4.55 -1.78
C LEU A 62 2.39 4.22 -3.27
N SER A 63 3.17 4.91 -4.10
CA SER A 63 3.27 4.61 -5.53
C SER A 63 4.72 4.37 -5.97
N ASN A 64 4.90 3.61 -7.06
CA ASN A 64 6.17 3.57 -7.78
C ASN A 64 6.46 4.93 -8.45
N ILE A 65 7.62 5.08 -9.10
CA ILE A 65 8.04 6.34 -9.72
C ILE A 65 7.05 6.83 -10.77
N ASP A 66 6.55 5.91 -11.59
CA ASP A 66 5.67 6.21 -12.73
C ASP A 66 4.18 6.25 -12.34
N GLU A 67 3.87 6.05 -11.07
CA GLU A 67 2.50 6.05 -10.53
C GLU A 67 1.56 5.03 -11.20
N THR A 68 2.13 3.95 -11.72
CA THR A 68 1.40 2.83 -12.33
C THR A 68 0.99 1.75 -11.34
N LEU A 69 1.67 1.69 -10.19
CA LEU A 69 1.39 0.77 -9.10
C LEU A 69 1.19 1.54 -7.80
N TRP A 70 0.17 1.12 -7.04
CA TRP A 70 -0.16 1.72 -5.75
C TRP A 70 -0.37 0.64 -4.70
N VAL A 71 0.07 0.90 -3.47
CA VAL A 71 -0.07 -0.04 -2.35
C VAL A 71 -0.53 0.65 -1.08
N VAL A 72 -1.36 -0.04 -0.33
CA VAL A 72 -1.63 0.20 1.09
C VAL A 72 -1.23 -1.04 1.87
N CYS A 73 -0.51 -0.87 2.96
CA CYS A 73 -0.04 -1.97 3.77
C CYS A 73 -0.21 -1.66 5.26
N ASN A 74 -0.91 -2.52 5.97
CA ASN A 74 -0.95 -2.53 7.43
C ASN A 74 -0.16 -3.73 7.92
N GLY A 75 1.15 -3.60 8.01
CA GLY A 75 2.07 -4.65 8.38
C GLY A 75 3.49 -4.12 8.50
N GLU A 76 4.44 -5.02 8.69
CA GLU A 76 5.86 -4.74 8.74
C GLU A 76 6.62 -5.80 7.94
N ILE A 77 7.52 -5.37 7.07
CA ILE A 77 8.38 -6.23 6.25
C ILE A 77 9.78 -6.23 6.85
N TYR A 78 10.10 -7.27 7.61
CA TYR A 78 11.35 -7.33 8.38
C TYR A 78 12.60 -7.38 7.52
N ASN A 79 12.56 -8.08 6.39
CA ASN A 79 13.69 -8.20 5.45
C ASN A 79 13.71 -7.12 4.37
N PHE A 80 13.02 -5.98 4.59
CA PHE A 80 12.92 -4.92 3.57
C PHE A 80 14.27 -4.34 3.15
N ARG A 81 15.26 -4.29 4.04
CA ARG A 81 16.59 -3.72 3.74
C ARG A 81 17.35 -4.56 2.71
N GLU A 82 17.30 -5.88 2.85
CA GLU A 82 17.92 -6.83 1.93
C GLU A 82 17.21 -6.78 0.57
N LEU A 83 15.88 -6.82 0.58
CA LEU A 83 15.07 -6.73 -0.62
C LEU A 83 15.28 -5.40 -1.35
N ARG A 84 15.37 -4.29 -0.61
CA ARG A 84 15.65 -2.98 -1.17
C ARG A 84 17.02 -2.94 -1.85
N ALA A 85 18.06 -3.45 -1.21
CA ALA A 85 19.42 -3.49 -1.77
C ALA A 85 19.45 -4.29 -3.08
N GLU A 86 18.77 -5.43 -3.14
CA GLU A 86 18.65 -6.23 -4.37
C GLU A 86 17.92 -5.47 -5.48
N LEU A 87 16.82 -4.80 -5.15
CA LEU A 87 16.01 -4.04 -6.11
C LEU A 87 16.78 -2.80 -6.63
N GLU A 88 17.48 -2.09 -5.75
CA GLU A 88 18.34 -0.97 -6.14
C GLU A 88 19.48 -1.44 -7.08
N ALA A 89 20.06 -2.61 -6.83
CA ALA A 89 21.05 -3.22 -7.73
C ALA A 89 20.47 -3.59 -9.11
N LYS A 90 19.16 -3.87 -9.19
CA LYS A 90 18.42 -4.09 -10.45
C LYS A 90 17.98 -2.79 -11.13
N GLY A 91 18.22 -1.62 -10.51
CA GLY A 91 17.93 -0.31 -11.08
C GLY A 91 16.61 0.31 -10.58
N TYR A 92 15.92 -0.30 -9.63
CA TYR A 92 14.71 0.29 -9.02
C TYR A 92 15.07 1.49 -8.15
N ARG A 93 14.20 2.50 -8.16
CA ARG A 93 14.38 3.73 -7.39
C ARG A 93 13.28 3.85 -6.35
N PHE A 94 13.66 4.13 -5.13
CA PHE A 94 12.77 4.32 -4.00
C PHE A 94 12.53 5.80 -3.72
N LYS A 95 11.28 6.17 -3.42
CA LYS A 95 10.87 7.53 -3.04
C LYS A 95 11.00 7.77 -1.54
N THR A 96 10.81 6.71 -0.74
CA THR A 96 10.70 6.80 0.72
C THR A 96 11.65 5.85 1.42
N GLY A 97 11.71 5.94 2.74
CA GLY A 97 12.38 4.97 3.61
C GLY A 97 11.46 3.86 4.13
N SER A 98 10.19 3.83 3.70
CA SER A 98 9.20 2.86 4.17
C SER A 98 9.56 1.44 3.74
N ASP A 99 9.38 0.50 4.66
CA ASP A 99 9.49 -0.94 4.38
C ASP A 99 8.44 -1.41 3.38
N SER A 100 7.26 -0.80 3.40
CA SER A 100 6.15 -1.15 2.51
C SER A 100 6.42 -0.81 1.04
N GLU A 101 7.35 0.10 0.73
CA GLU A 101 7.65 0.46 -0.65
C GLU A 101 8.29 -0.68 -1.45
N VAL A 102 8.98 -1.62 -0.78
CA VAL A 102 9.55 -2.80 -1.46
C VAL A 102 8.48 -3.65 -2.14
N LEU A 103 7.25 -3.63 -1.63
CA LEU A 103 6.14 -4.40 -2.20
C LEU A 103 5.83 -3.99 -3.64
N LEU A 104 5.88 -2.69 -3.95
CA LEU A 104 5.65 -2.15 -5.29
C LEU A 104 6.68 -2.68 -6.29
N HIS A 105 7.95 -2.58 -5.90
CA HIS A 105 9.05 -2.94 -6.78
C HIS A 105 9.24 -4.45 -6.90
N LEU A 106 8.94 -5.22 -5.85
CA LEU A 106 8.90 -6.67 -5.92
C LEU A 106 7.78 -7.16 -6.84
N TYR A 107 6.58 -6.58 -6.72
CA TYR A 107 5.46 -6.93 -7.59
C TYR A 107 5.77 -6.62 -9.06
N ASP A 108 6.38 -5.49 -9.34
CA ASP A 108 6.82 -5.12 -10.70
C ASP A 108 7.88 -6.10 -11.25
N ALA A 109 8.79 -6.57 -10.40
CA ALA A 109 9.88 -7.45 -10.79
C ALA A 109 9.45 -8.93 -10.94
N GLU A 110 8.56 -9.42 -10.09
CA GLU A 110 8.32 -10.86 -9.88
C GLU A 110 6.83 -11.25 -10.00
N GLY A 111 5.94 -10.25 -10.19
CA GLY A 111 4.49 -10.49 -10.25
C GLY A 111 3.94 -11.01 -8.93
N ASP A 112 2.88 -11.82 -8.98
CA ASP A 112 2.15 -12.32 -7.80
C ASP A 112 3.00 -13.17 -6.85
N ASP A 113 4.09 -13.78 -7.35
CA ASP A 113 4.93 -14.68 -6.56
C ASP A 113 5.83 -13.95 -5.55
N PHE A 114 5.90 -12.61 -5.61
CA PHE A 114 6.72 -11.79 -4.73
C PHE A 114 6.43 -12.01 -3.24
N VAL A 115 5.22 -12.41 -2.88
CA VAL A 115 4.81 -12.66 -1.49
C VAL A 115 5.67 -13.73 -0.81
N HIS A 116 6.21 -14.69 -1.58
CA HIS A 116 7.09 -15.73 -1.08
C HIS A 116 8.48 -15.22 -0.68
N ARG A 117 8.83 -14.00 -1.09
CA ARG A 117 10.08 -13.32 -0.72
C ARG A 117 10.00 -12.59 0.61
N LEU A 118 8.80 -12.35 1.10
CA LEU A 118 8.57 -11.52 2.26
C LEU A 118 8.76 -12.27 3.57
N ASN A 119 9.43 -11.63 4.51
CA ASN A 119 9.46 -12.04 5.91
C ASN A 119 8.93 -10.87 6.75
N GLY A 120 7.82 -11.07 7.44
CA GLY A 120 7.18 -9.97 8.15
C GLY A 120 5.84 -10.34 8.79
N MET A 121 5.18 -9.35 9.33
CA MET A 121 3.80 -9.44 9.82
C MET A 121 2.87 -8.73 8.85
N PHE A 122 2.20 -9.48 7.99
CA PHE A 122 1.23 -8.97 7.04
C PHE A 122 0.19 -10.04 6.72
N GLU A 123 -0.95 -9.59 6.23
CA GLU A 123 -1.96 -10.46 5.64
C GLU A 123 -2.10 -10.06 4.16
N ASP A 124 -1.99 -11.04 3.30
CA ASP A 124 -2.22 -10.85 1.86
C ASP A 124 -3.65 -11.26 1.49
N ARG A 125 -4.32 -10.39 0.75
CA ARG A 125 -5.58 -10.70 0.10
C ARG A 125 -5.43 -10.50 -1.40
N LYS A 126 -5.27 -11.61 -2.11
CA LYS A 126 -5.28 -11.59 -3.57
C LYS A 126 -6.69 -11.28 -4.07
N SER A 127 -6.84 -10.18 -4.80
CA SER A 127 -7.99 -9.95 -5.64
C SER A 127 -7.80 -10.77 -6.91
N VAL A 128 -8.47 -11.91 -7.02
CA VAL A 128 -8.53 -12.65 -8.28
C VAL A 128 -9.56 -11.93 -9.15
N VAL A 129 -9.12 -11.28 -10.21
CA VAL A 129 -9.96 -10.75 -11.28
C VAL A 129 -10.08 -11.82 -12.38
#